data_68a4e7338efe32227c67c704bbcb1ad1
#
_entry.id   68a4e7338efe32227c67c704bbcb1ad1
#
_cell.length_a   1.000
_cell.length_b   1.000
_cell.length_c   1.000
_cell.angle_alpha   90.00
_cell.angle_beta   90.00
_cell.angle_gamma   90.00
#
_symmetry.space_group_name_H-M   'P 1'
#
loop_
_entity.id
_entity.type
_entity.pdbx_description
1 polymer ?
#
loop_
_entity_poly.entity_id
_entity_poly.type
_entity_poly.pdbx_seq_one_letter_code
_entity_poly.pdbx_strand_id
1 'polypeptide(L)'
;MKIALCFSGQARSFEKGYEYFKYNLLSQYDVDVYIHSWKFQESNRLVELYKPKDYLFEDILMGNYDAFYTRTPNAQKHPPRFTYSMFYSKNEVRKLIDGQYDWVISTRTDYALNLRIPFGELDNSKLYIPNCRMVPERDFGNDQFAFSSQENMMKYMSTFENIDEYYENGAMFIGENLMQANLHKYGLHGENLVYVNMQNPFPPGPHNGTWHSLIRDDYDNWTKDTKTT
;
A
#
# COMPACT_ATOMS: atom_id res chain seq x y z
N MET A 1 -17.81 12.05 6.44
CA MET A 1 -16.79 11.41 5.58
C MET A 1 -16.24 10.22 6.32
N LYS A 2 -16.43 9.05 5.76
CA LYS A 2 -16.02 7.77 6.34
C LYS A 2 -14.93 7.13 5.51
N ILE A 3 -13.88 6.62 6.16
CA ILE A 3 -12.67 6.11 5.50
C ILE A 3 -12.45 4.65 5.90
N ALA A 4 -12.12 3.78 4.94
CA ALA A 4 -11.57 2.46 5.23
C ALA A 4 -10.05 2.49 5.07
N LEU A 5 -9.32 2.07 6.10
CA LEU A 5 -7.88 1.90 6.08
C LEU A 5 -7.53 0.42 6.04
N CYS A 6 -6.98 -0.03 4.91
CA CYS A 6 -6.69 -1.43 4.64
C CYS A 6 -5.19 -1.70 4.69
N PHE A 7 -4.76 -2.46 5.69
CA PHE A 7 -3.39 -2.95 5.82
C PHE A 7 -3.23 -4.34 5.23
N SER A 8 -2.22 -4.52 4.38
CA SER A 8 -1.94 -5.82 3.76
C SER A 8 -0.46 -6.18 3.83
N GLY A 9 -0.18 -7.49 3.89
CA GLY A 9 1.16 -8.05 3.87
C GLY A 9 1.72 -8.34 5.27
N GLN A 10 3.04 -8.51 5.35
CA GLN A 10 3.70 -8.81 6.62
C GLN A 10 3.68 -7.59 7.55
N ALA A 11 3.22 -7.78 8.77
CA ALA A 11 3.15 -6.73 9.79
C ALA A 11 4.55 -6.44 10.39
N ARG A 12 5.34 -5.66 9.66
CA ARG A 12 6.64 -5.17 10.10
C ARG A 12 6.50 -3.78 10.71
N SER A 13 7.32 -3.45 11.71
CA SER A 13 7.41 -2.10 12.29
C SER A 13 6.05 -1.44 12.58
N PHE A 14 5.02 -2.25 12.83
CA PHE A 14 3.62 -1.80 12.94
C PHE A 14 3.39 -0.85 14.10
N GLU A 15 4.14 -0.95 15.18
CA GLU A 15 4.03 -0.02 16.31
C GLU A 15 4.54 1.38 15.93
N LYS A 16 5.68 1.44 15.22
CA LYS A 16 6.19 2.72 14.69
C LYS A 16 5.22 3.29 13.64
N GLY A 17 4.73 2.45 12.71
CA GLY A 17 3.74 2.86 11.71
C GLY A 17 2.46 3.41 12.34
N TYR A 18 1.99 2.79 13.44
CA TYR A 18 0.83 3.24 14.17
C TYR A 18 0.90 4.70 14.62
N GLU A 19 2.04 5.16 15.12
CA GLU A 19 2.20 6.55 15.58
C GLU A 19 1.96 7.56 14.43
N TYR A 20 2.40 7.24 13.22
CA TYR A 20 2.16 8.07 12.04
C TYR A 20 0.69 8.05 11.61
N PHE A 21 0.07 6.86 11.54
CA PHE A 21 -1.34 6.73 11.19
C PHE A 21 -2.23 7.35 12.26
N LYS A 22 -1.93 7.15 13.55
CA LYS A 22 -2.66 7.75 14.66
C LYS A 22 -2.70 9.25 14.55
N TYR A 23 -1.54 9.90 14.36
CA TYR A 23 -1.44 11.35 14.32
C TYR A 23 -2.07 11.95 13.05
N ASN A 24 -1.79 11.36 11.89
CA ASN A 24 -2.15 11.98 10.61
C ASN A 24 -3.49 11.50 10.01
N LEU A 25 -4.07 10.41 10.53
CA LEU A 25 -5.29 9.81 9.99
C LEU A 25 -6.31 9.44 11.08
N LEU A 26 -5.98 8.51 11.99
CA LEU A 26 -6.96 7.90 12.89
C LEU A 26 -7.55 8.89 13.90
N SER A 27 -6.79 9.91 14.34
CA SER A 27 -7.29 10.96 15.23
C SER A 27 -7.94 12.13 14.50
N GLN A 28 -7.93 12.13 13.17
CA GLN A 28 -8.41 13.24 12.35
C GLN A 28 -9.73 12.95 11.64
N TYR A 29 -10.03 11.64 11.41
CA TYR A 29 -11.14 11.20 10.58
C TYR A 29 -11.88 10.03 11.22
N ASP A 30 -13.10 9.78 10.77
CA ASP A 30 -13.86 8.56 11.06
C ASP A 30 -13.30 7.41 10.19
N VAL A 31 -12.51 6.53 10.81
CA VAL A 31 -11.74 5.50 10.10
C VAL A 31 -12.05 4.12 10.65
N ASP A 32 -12.55 3.24 9.79
CA ASP A 32 -12.59 1.80 10.05
C ASP A 32 -11.30 1.15 9.52
N VAL A 33 -10.65 0.33 10.34
CA VAL A 33 -9.41 -0.37 9.98
C VAL A 33 -9.71 -1.81 9.60
N TYR A 34 -9.08 -2.30 8.52
CA TYR A 34 -9.12 -3.67 8.06
C TYR A 34 -7.70 -4.20 7.90
N ILE A 35 -7.44 -5.44 8.31
CA ILE A 35 -6.10 -6.01 8.29
C ILE A 35 -6.11 -7.41 7.70
N HIS A 36 -5.31 -7.65 6.68
CA HIS A 36 -4.86 -8.99 6.32
C HIS A 36 -3.35 -9.10 6.49
N SER A 37 -2.89 -10.09 7.26
CA SER A 37 -1.46 -10.33 7.47
C SER A 37 -1.19 -11.82 7.66
N TRP A 38 0.08 -12.18 7.55
CA TRP A 38 0.55 -13.51 7.91
C TRP A 38 0.63 -13.63 9.43
N LYS A 39 0.31 -14.82 9.97
CA LYS A 39 0.44 -15.11 11.41
C LYS A 39 1.87 -14.84 11.88
N PHE A 40 1.99 -14.16 13.00
CA PHE A 40 3.26 -13.90 13.67
C PHE A 40 3.02 -13.76 15.18
N GLN A 41 4.10 -13.79 15.95
CA GLN A 41 4.02 -13.84 17.41
C GLN A 41 3.23 -12.67 18.02
N GLU A 42 3.31 -11.48 17.43
CA GLU A 42 2.73 -10.25 17.96
C GLU A 42 1.37 -9.89 17.32
N SER A 43 0.69 -10.85 16.66
CA SER A 43 -0.59 -10.59 15.97
C SER A 43 -1.65 -9.97 16.90
N ASN A 44 -1.73 -10.42 18.16
CA ASN A 44 -2.65 -9.85 19.15
C ASN A 44 -2.31 -8.39 19.44
N ARG A 45 -1.03 -8.05 19.54
CA ARG A 45 -0.59 -6.67 19.77
C ARG A 45 -0.96 -5.74 18.62
N LEU A 46 -0.88 -6.22 17.38
CA LEU A 46 -1.34 -5.48 16.22
C LEU A 46 -2.85 -5.16 16.31
N VAL A 47 -3.66 -6.15 16.69
CA VAL A 47 -5.12 -5.98 16.87
C VAL A 47 -5.44 -5.00 18.00
N GLU A 48 -4.78 -5.13 19.15
CA GLU A 48 -4.98 -4.21 20.29
C GLU A 48 -4.68 -2.75 19.90
N LEU A 49 -3.64 -2.56 19.10
CA LEU A 49 -3.15 -1.23 18.75
C LEU A 49 -4.05 -0.55 17.73
N TYR A 50 -4.37 -1.23 16.63
CA TYR A 50 -5.14 -0.66 15.51
C TYR A 50 -6.65 -0.83 15.67
N LYS A 51 -7.12 -1.73 16.55
CA LYS A 51 -8.54 -2.03 16.83
C LYS A 51 -9.35 -2.21 15.54
N PRO A 52 -8.90 -3.13 14.65
CA PRO A 52 -9.54 -3.28 13.35
C PRO A 52 -11.01 -3.69 13.51
N LYS A 53 -11.83 -3.22 12.59
CA LYS A 53 -13.24 -3.63 12.46
C LYS A 53 -13.35 -5.09 12.03
N ASP A 54 -12.44 -5.50 11.14
CA ASP A 54 -12.29 -6.91 10.74
C ASP A 54 -10.84 -7.21 10.37
N TYR A 55 -10.41 -8.46 10.57
CA TYR A 55 -9.06 -8.89 10.26
C TYR A 55 -8.96 -10.38 9.99
N LEU A 56 -7.96 -10.76 9.20
CA LEU A 56 -7.62 -12.14 8.87
C LEU A 56 -6.12 -12.36 8.99
N PHE A 57 -5.71 -13.35 9.79
CA PHE A 57 -4.32 -13.81 9.86
C PHE A 57 -4.22 -15.25 9.36
N GLU A 58 -3.41 -15.43 8.32
CA GLU A 58 -3.21 -16.72 7.67
C GLU A 58 -1.76 -17.20 7.77
N ASP A 59 -1.55 -18.47 7.54
CA ASP A 59 -0.21 -19.01 7.36
C ASP A 59 0.35 -18.54 6.02
N ILE A 60 1.67 -18.30 5.96
CA ILE A 60 2.31 -17.82 4.73
C ILE A 60 2.09 -18.80 3.59
N LEU A 61 1.77 -18.27 2.41
CA LEU A 61 1.54 -19.10 1.23
C LEU A 61 2.80 -19.88 0.86
N MET A 62 2.64 -21.20 0.74
CA MET A 62 3.69 -22.12 0.30
C MET A 62 3.34 -22.61 -1.11
N GLY A 63 4.17 -22.28 -2.09
CA GLY A 63 3.98 -22.69 -3.48
C GLY A 63 5.25 -22.55 -4.30
N ASN A 64 5.29 -23.18 -5.47
CA ASN A 64 6.44 -23.15 -6.36
C ASN A 64 6.42 -21.92 -7.29
N TYR A 65 6.10 -20.77 -6.76
CA TYR A 65 5.92 -19.53 -7.51
C TYR A 65 7.20 -19.09 -8.23
N ASP A 66 8.36 -19.33 -7.62
CA ASP A 66 9.66 -18.94 -8.16
C ASP A 66 10.01 -19.71 -9.44
N ALA A 67 9.54 -20.94 -9.58
CA ALA A 67 9.72 -21.72 -10.80
C ALA A 67 8.69 -21.39 -11.88
N PHE A 68 7.51 -20.93 -11.48
CA PHE A 68 6.43 -20.59 -12.41
C PHE A 68 6.64 -19.20 -13.06
N TYR A 69 6.93 -18.18 -12.26
CA TYR A 69 7.05 -16.80 -12.74
C TYR A 69 8.51 -16.44 -13.07
N THR A 70 9.03 -17.00 -14.17
CA THR A 70 10.44 -16.86 -14.56
C THR A 70 10.82 -15.48 -15.11
N ARG A 71 9.85 -14.71 -15.65
CA ARG A 71 10.08 -13.32 -16.08
C ARG A 71 10.09 -12.35 -14.89
N THR A 72 11.00 -12.58 -13.94
CA THR A 72 11.13 -11.75 -12.73
C THR A 72 12.53 -11.12 -12.72
N PRO A 73 12.64 -9.80 -12.94
CA PRO A 73 13.90 -9.09 -12.81
C PRO A 73 14.48 -9.23 -11.40
N ASN A 74 15.77 -9.55 -11.30
CA ASN A 74 16.46 -9.71 -10.02
C ASN A 74 15.79 -10.72 -9.06
N ALA A 75 15.27 -11.84 -9.58
CA ALA A 75 14.57 -12.86 -8.80
C ALA A 75 15.33 -13.34 -7.55
N GLN A 76 16.67 -13.28 -7.54
CA GLN A 76 17.48 -13.60 -6.36
C GLN A 76 17.24 -12.65 -5.19
N LYS A 77 16.97 -11.34 -5.45
CA LYS A 77 16.69 -10.33 -4.43
C LYS A 77 15.19 -10.17 -4.16
N HIS A 78 14.39 -10.37 -5.20
CA HIS A 78 12.93 -10.19 -5.17
C HIS A 78 12.25 -11.45 -5.75
N PRO A 79 12.23 -12.55 -5.00
CA PRO A 79 11.61 -13.79 -5.46
C PRO A 79 10.13 -13.61 -5.78
N PRO A 80 9.61 -14.24 -6.84
CA PRO A 80 8.20 -14.15 -7.25
C PRO A 80 7.21 -14.41 -6.12
N ARG A 81 7.51 -15.32 -5.20
CA ARG A 81 6.66 -15.61 -4.04
C ARG A 81 6.34 -14.38 -3.19
N PHE A 82 7.23 -13.36 -3.12
CA PHE A 82 6.96 -12.14 -2.37
C PHE A 82 5.94 -11.24 -3.07
N THR A 83 6.08 -11.08 -4.39
CA THR A 83 5.11 -10.35 -5.21
C THR A 83 3.75 -11.03 -5.19
N TYR A 84 3.72 -12.36 -5.33
CA TYR A 84 2.51 -13.15 -5.27
C TYR A 84 1.80 -12.98 -3.92
N SER A 85 2.52 -13.19 -2.81
CA SER A 85 1.98 -13.06 -1.46
C SER A 85 1.49 -11.65 -1.15
N MET A 86 2.16 -10.63 -1.68
CA MET A 86 1.77 -9.23 -1.51
C MET A 86 0.40 -8.95 -2.16
N PHE A 87 0.21 -9.34 -3.42
CA PHE A 87 -1.07 -9.14 -4.10
C PHE A 87 -2.19 -10.01 -3.55
N TYR A 88 -1.88 -11.24 -3.15
CA TYR A 88 -2.83 -12.09 -2.43
C TYR A 88 -3.33 -11.38 -1.17
N SER A 89 -2.42 -10.93 -0.31
CA SER A 89 -2.78 -10.25 0.93
C SER A 89 -3.61 -8.99 0.69
N LYS A 90 -3.29 -8.22 -0.37
CA LYS A 90 -4.06 -7.04 -0.76
C LYS A 90 -5.47 -7.41 -1.20
N ASN A 91 -5.64 -8.50 -1.92
CA ASN A 91 -6.94 -8.99 -2.34
C ASN A 91 -7.76 -9.52 -1.15
N GLU A 92 -7.13 -10.18 -0.19
CA GLU A 92 -7.83 -10.71 1.00
C GLU A 92 -8.33 -9.59 1.90
N VAL A 93 -7.53 -8.55 2.18
CA VAL A 93 -8.03 -7.42 2.98
C VAL A 93 -9.17 -6.68 2.28
N ARG A 94 -9.18 -6.62 0.95
CA ARG A 94 -10.29 -6.06 0.17
C ARG A 94 -11.61 -6.74 0.48
N LYS A 95 -11.61 -8.07 0.64
CA LYS A 95 -12.80 -8.89 0.90
C LYS A 95 -13.39 -8.68 2.30
N LEU A 96 -12.58 -8.16 3.24
CA LEU A 96 -13.03 -7.85 4.60
C LEU A 96 -13.83 -6.55 4.67
N ILE A 97 -13.75 -5.69 3.64
CA ILE A 97 -14.41 -4.38 3.67
C ILE A 97 -15.94 -4.59 3.71
N ASP A 98 -16.52 -4.26 4.86
CA ASP A 98 -17.96 -4.30 5.11
C ASP A 98 -18.47 -2.90 5.43
N GLY A 99 -19.27 -2.36 4.50
CA GLY A 99 -19.85 -1.02 4.58
C GLY A 99 -19.55 -0.15 3.37
N GLN A 100 -20.04 1.08 3.44
CA GLN A 100 -19.85 2.12 2.42
C GLN A 100 -18.90 3.19 2.95
N TYR A 101 -17.91 3.53 2.13
CA TYR A 101 -16.85 4.47 2.46
C TYR A 101 -16.69 5.52 1.36
N ASP A 102 -16.49 6.76 1.77
CA ASP A 102 -16.17 7.85 0.85
C ASP A 102 -14.77 7.67 0.25
N TRP A 103 -13.85 7.13 1.08
CA TRP A 103 -12.47 6.87 0.72
C TRP A 103 -12.01 5.51 1.24
N VAL A 104 -11.22 4.83 0.44
CA VAL A 104 -10.49 3.62 0.86
C VAL A 104 -9.00 3.86 0.65
N ILE A 105 -8.20 3.47 1.65
CA ILE A 105 -6.74 3.55 1.63
C ILE A 105 -6.20 2.14 1.66
N SER A 106 -5.33 1.78 0.72
CA SER A 106 -4.56 0.52 0.74
C SER A 106 -3.10 0.82 1.04
N THR A 107 -2.57 0.17 2.07
CA THR A 107 -1.19 0.39 2.50
C THR A 107 -0.62 -0.79 3.29
N ARG A 108 0.57 -0.59 3.88
CA ARG A 108 1.30 -1.53 4.73
C ARG A 108 1.43 -0.96 6.13
N THR A 109 1.62 -1.83 7.11
CA THR A 109 1.82 -1.42 8.51
C THR A 109 3.15 -0.72 8.77
N ASP A 110 4.17 -1.01 7.94
CA ASP A 110 5.51 -0.39 7.99
C ASP A 110 5.61 0.89 7.14
N TYR A 111 4.47 1.53 6.87
CA TYR A 111 4.39 2.78 6.13
C TYR A 111 4.29 3.96 7.09
N ALA A 112 5.19 4.94 6.96
CA ALA A 112 5.11 6.19 7.70
C ALA A 112 4.31 7.21 6.90
N LEU A 113 3.05 7.40 7.25
CA LEU A 113 2.22 8.47 6.71
C LEU A 113 2.61 9.79 7.39
N ASN A 114 3.46 10.57 6.76
CA ASN A 114 4.05 11.77 7.36
C ASN A 114 3.15 13.03 7.28
N LEU A 115 2.04 12.95 6.56
CA LEU A 115 1.16 14.08 6.31
C LEU A 115 -0.31 13.71 6.50
N ARG A 116 -1.08 14.70 6.91
CA ARG A 116 -2.53 14.63 6.87
C ARG A 116 -3.02 14.80 5.43
N ILE A 117 -3.82 13.87 4.94
CA ILE A 117 -4.41 13.93 3.61
C ILE A 117 -5.68 14.81 3.68
N PRO A 118 -5.78 15.90 2.91
CA PRO A 118 -6.93 16.79 2.95
C PRO A 118 -8.10 16.24 2.11
N PHE A 119 -8.68 15.11 2.50
CA PHE A 119 -9.71 14.41 1.72
C PHE A 119 -10.88 15.26 1.27
N GLY A 120 -11.27 16.29 2.04
CA GLY A 120 -12.35 17.19 1.69
C GLY A 120 -12.05 18.13 0.51
N GLU A 121 -10.78 18.22 0.10
CA GLU A 121 -10.32 19.08 -0.99
C GLU A 121 -9.98 18.27 -2.25
N LEU A 122 -10.04 16.92 -2.17
CA LEU A 122 -9.64 16.02 -3.23
C LEU A 122 -10.85 15.42 -3.95
N ASP A 123 -10.67 15.13 -5.23
CA ASP A 123 -11.64 14.43 -6.08
C ASP A 123 -11.50 12.91 -5.89
N ASN A 124 -12.45 12.29 -5.17
CA ASN A 124 -12.38 10.84 -4.91
C ASN A 124 -12.62 9.96 -6.14
N SER A 125 -13.03 10.53 -7.27
CA SER A 125 -13.09 9.80 -8.54
C SER A 125 -11.70 9.50 -9.12
N LYS A 126 -10.65 10.17 -8.63
CA LYS A 126 -9.26 9.96 -9.03
C LYS A 126 -8.56 8.96 -8.12
N LEU A 127 -7.65 8.18 -8.70
CA LEU A 127 -6.73 7.33 -7.93
C LEU A 127 -5.47 8.11 -7.57
N TYR A 128 -5.13 8.14 -6.31
CA TYR A 128 -3.94 8.82 -5.78
C TYR A 128 -2.90 7.78 -5.39
N ILE A 129 -1.71 7.85 -5.98
CA ILE A 129 -0.56 7.01 -5.66
C ILE A 129 0.71 7.86 -5.51
N PRO A 130 1.66 7.46 -4.67
CA PRO A 130 2.95 8.13 -4.60
C PRO A 130 3.73 8.01 -5.90
N ASN A 131 4.39 9.09 -6.30
CA ASN A 131 5.32 9.06 -7.40
C ASN A 131 6.55 8.22 -7.03
N CYS A 132 6.90 7.24 -7.87
CA CYS A 132 8.12 6.48 -7.69
C CYS A 132 9.32 7.30 -8.19
N ARG A 133 10.25 7.67 -7.28
CA ARG A 133 11.44 8.48 -7.59
C ARG A 133 12.36 7.87 -8.65
N MET A 134 12.28 6.56 -8.86
CA MET A 134 13.28 5.84 -9.65
C MET A 134 13.11 6.02 -11.15
N VAL A 135 11.92 6.36 -11.64
CA VAL A 135 11.69 6.57 -13.09
C VAL A 135 10.52 7.55 -13.30
N PRO A 136 10.80 8.88 -13.32
CA PRO A 136 9.75 9.92 -13.45
C PRO A 136 8.95 9.87 -14.75
N GLU A 137 9.46 9.19 -15.75
CA GLU A 137 8.91 9.17 -17.12
C GLU A 137 8.07 7.93 -17.44
N ARG A 138 7.92 7.01 -16.49
CA ARG A 138 7.12 5.80 -16.68
C ARG A 138 5.93 5.82 -15.75
N ASP A 139 4.76 5.49 -16.28
CA ASP A 139 3.53 5.23 -15.55
C ASP A 139 3.67 3.95 -14.71
N PHE A 140 4.46 4.02 -13.65
CA PHE A 140 4.59 2.90 -12.73
C PHE A 140 3.43 2.89 -11.73
N GLY A 141 2.75 1.76 -11.64
CA GLY A 141 1.78 1.51 -10.59
C GLY A 141 2.48 1.37 -9.23
N ASN A 142 2.28 2.33 -8.33
CA ASN A 142 2.74 2.15 -6.96
C ASN A 142 1.90 1.07 -6.27
N ASP A 143 2.55 0.06 -5.71
CA ASP A 143 1.91 -1.08 -5.04
C ASP A 143 1.88 -0.96 -3.50
N GLN A 144 2.48 0.08 -2.92
CA GLN A 144 2.68 0.21 -1.48
C GLN A 144 1.64 1.09 -0.79
N PHE A 145 1.15 2.12 -1.48
CA PHE A 145 0.16 3.05 -0.97
C PHE A 145 -0.73 3.57 -2.09
N ALA A 146 -2.03 3.58 -1.85
CA ALA A 146 -3.00 4.20 -2.75
C ALA A 146 -4.26 4.60 -1.99
N PHE A 147 -4.97 5.60 -2.49
CA PHE A 147 -6.31 5.93 -1.99
C PHE A 147 -7.19 6.52 -3.10
N SER A 148 -8.48 6.24 -3.01
CA SER A 148 -9.51 6.70 -3.96
C SER A 148 -10.90 6.44 -3.38
N SER A 149 -11.95 6.61 -4.19
CA SER A 149 -13.28 6.08 -3.88
C SER A 149 -13.24 4.57 -3.64
N GLN A 150 -14.22 4.06 -2.92
CA GLN A 150 -14.33 2.62 -2.69
C GLN A 150 -14.35 1.84 -4.00
N GLU A 151 -15.12 2.28 -5.01
CA GLU A 151 -15.19 1.62 -6.31
C GLU A 151 -13.82 1.46 -6.98
N ASN A 152 -13.04 2.54 -7.05
CA ASN A 152 -11.72 2.52 -7.66
C ASN A 152 -10.74 1.66 -6.86
N MET A 153 -10.80 1.72 -5.53
CA MET A 153 -9.91 0.93 -4.69
C MET A 153 -10.24 -0.57 -4.73
N MET A 154 -11.51 -0.95 -4.88
CA MET A 154 -11.86 -2.35 -5.11
C MET A 154 -11.23 -2.89 -6.41
N LYS A 155 -11.15 -2.08 -7.46
CA LYS A 155 -10.44 -2.39 -8.71
C LYS A 155 -8.92 -2.43 -8.52
N TYR A 156 -8.34 -1.42 -7.86
CA TYR A 156 -6.91 -1.35 -7.56
C TYR A 156 -6.43 -2.57 -6.76
N MET A 157 -7.19 -2.97 -5.74
CA MET A 157 -6.83 -4.07 -4.85
C MET A 157 -7.08 -5.47 -5.43
N SER A 158 -7.75 -5.59 -6.59
CA SER A 158 -8.05 -6.86 -7.24
C SER A 158 -6.95 -7.40 -8.15
N THR A 159 -5.76 -6.81 -8.16
CA THR A 159 -4.64 -7.21 -9.02
C THR A 159 -4.37 -8.72 -8.99
N PHE A 160 -4.51 -9.34 -7.83
CA PHE A 160 -4.31 -10.79 -7.64
C PHE A 160 -5.25 -11.65 -8.50
N GLU A 161 -6.49 -11.23 -8.69
CA GLU A 161 -7.49 -11.99 -9.44
C GLU A 161 -7.14 -12.17 -10.92
N ASN A 162 -6.25 -11.32 -11.43
CA ASN A 162 -5.83 -11.32 -12.83
C ASN A 162 -4.31 -11.49 -12.98
N ILE A 163 -3.61 -11.92 -11.94
CA ILE A 163 -2.15 -11.93 -11.91
C ILE A 163 -1.55 -12.84 -13.00
N ASP A 164 -2.16 -13.99 -13.24
CA ASP A 164 -1.74 -14.94 -14.26
C ASP A 164 -2.01 -14.39 -15.67
N GLU A 165 -3.17 -13.80 -15.90
CA GLU A 165 -3.53 -13.11 -17.15
C GLU A 165 -2.52 -12.02 -17.50
N TYR A 166 -2.13 -11.19 -16.52
CA TYR A 166 -1.13 -10.15 -16.75
C TYR A 166 0.24 -10.73 -17.09
N TYR A 167 0.63 -11.79 -16.39
CA TYR A 167 1.87 -12.47 -16.67
C TYR A 167 1.88 -13.12 -18.06
N GLU A 168 0.82 -13.83 -18.44
CA GLU A 168 0.66 -14.44 -19.76
C GLU A 168 0.70 -13.39 -20.87
N ASN A 169 0.11 -12.22 -20.65
CA ASN A 169 0.13 -11.08 -21.58
C ASN A 169 1.46 -10.31 -21.60
N GLY A 170 2.52 -10.81 -20.96
CA GLY A 170 3.88 -10.30 -21.08
C GLY A 170 4.32 -9.35 -19.97
N ALA A 171 3.51 -9.10 -18.95
CA ALA A 171 3.97 -8.32 -17.80
C ALA A 171 5.14 -9.03 -17.10
N MET A 172 6.14 -8.26 -16.67
CA MET A 172 7.16 -8.78 -15.77
C MET A 172 6.54 -9.04 -14.39
N PHE A 173 6.98 -10.12 -13.72
CA PHE A 173 6.43 -10.48 -12.42
C PHE A 173 7.09 -9.67 -11.29
N ILE A 174 6.84 -8.37 -11.30
CA ILE A 174 7.20 -7.40 -10.26
C ILE A 174 5.99 -6.54 -9.92
N GLY A 175 5.96 -6.01 -8.69
CA GLY A 175 4.81 -5.30 -8.15
C GLY A 175 4.32 -4.17 -9.05
N GLU A 176 5.23 -3.32 -9.46
CA GLU A 176 4.92 -2.13 -10.26
C GLU A 176 4.34 -2.46 -11.65
N ASN A 177 4.89 -3.48 -12.35
CA ASN A 177 4.39 -3.85 -13.68
C ASN A 177 3.02 -4.53 -13.63
N LEU A 178 2.81 -5.42 -12.65
CA LEU A 178 1.52 -6.07 -12.46
C LEU A 178 0.45 -5.04 -12.03
N MET A 179 0.81 -4.10 -11.15
CA MET A 179 -0.08 -3.01 -10.79
C MET A 179 -0.39 -2.12 -12.00
N GLN A 180 0.60 -1.78 -12.82
CA GLN A 180 0.38 -1.01 -14.05
C GLN A 180 -0.61 -1.72 -14.98
N ALA A 181 -0.44 -3.03 -15.21
CA ALA A 181 -1.37 -3.82 -16.02
C ALA A 181 -2.81 -3.75 -15.45
N ASN A 182 -2.94 -3.85 -14.12
CA ASN A 182 -4.22 -3.72 -13.43
C ASN A 182 -4.85 -2.34 -13.59
N LEU A 183 -4.06 -1.26 -13.45
CA LEU A 183 -4.54 0.11 -13.65
C LEU A 183 -5.04 0.32 -15.08
N HIS A 184 -4.34 -0.20 -16.08
CA HIS A 184 -4.76 -0.13 -17.48
C HIS A 184 -6.06 -0.92 -17.72
N LYS A 185 -6.17 -2.14 -17.18
CA LYS A 185 -7.38 -2.99 -17.33
C LYS A 185 -8.64 -2.27 -16.84
N TYR A 186 -8.54 -1.51 -15.76
CA TYR A 186 -9.68 -0.84 -15.14
C TYR A 186 -9.82 0.66 -15.46
N GLY A 187 -9.00 1.20 -16.37
CA GLY A 187 -9.04 2.61 -16.75
C GLY A 187 -8.61 3.56 -15.63
N LEU A 188 -7.84 3.08 -14.65
CA LEU A 188 -7.30 3.87 -13.53
C LEU A 188 -5.93 4.47 -13.86
N HIS A 189 -5.80 5.07 -15.06
CA HIS A 189 -4.57 5.65 -15.59
C HIS A 189 -4.87 6.96 -16.32
N GLY A 190 -3.84 7.63 -16.83
CA GLY A 190 -3.99 8.91 -17.53
C GLY A 190 -4.60 9.98 -16.60
N GLU A 191 -5.68 10.62 -17.04
CA GLU A 191 -6.36 11.66 -16.27
C GLU A 191 -7.03 11.16 -14.97
N ASN A 192 -7.27 9.84 -14.86
CA ASN A 192 -7.85 9.22 -13.65
C ASN A 192 -6.82 8.90 -12.57
N LEU A 193 -5.53 9.11 -12.86
CA LEU A 193 -4.42 8.83 -11.94
C LEU A 193 -3.71 10.12 -11.55
N VAL A 194 -3.58 10.34 -10.25
CA VAL A 194 -2.84 11.48 -9.69
C VAL A 194 -1.61 10.96 -8.94
N TYR A 195 -0.45 11.38 -9.42
CA TYR A 195 0.79 11.12 -8.71
C TYR A 195 0.97 12.17 -7.61
N VAL A 196 0.91 11.72 -6.37
CA VAL A 196 1.22 12.58 -5.22
C VAL A 196 2.73 12.71 -5.08
N ASN A 197 3.22 13.94 -5.25
CA ASN A 197 4.64 14.20 -5.19
C ASN A 197 5.16 13.98 -3.77
N MET A 198 6.24 13.23 -3.65
CA MET A 198 6.92 12.95 -2.40
C MET A 198 7.61 14.20 -1.79
N GLN A 199 7.79 15.24 -2.58
CA GLN A 199 8.32 16.54 -2.17
C GLN A 199 7.18 17.54 -1.97
N ASN A 200 6.53 17.44 -0.84
CA ASN A 200 5.60 18.38 -0.22
C ASN A 200 4.92 19.49 -1.06
N PRO A 201 3.58 19.48 -1.16
CA PRO A 201 2.78 20.69 -1.32
C PRO A 201 2.15 21.19 0.00
N PHE A 202 2.31 20.47 1.13
CA PHE A 202 1.68 20.79 2.41
C PHE A 202 2.71 21.16 3.46
N PRO A 203 2.36 21.99 4.48
CA PRO A 203 3.30 22.40 5.50
C PRO A 203 3.94 21.20 6.19
N PRO A 204 5.22 21.25 6.52
CA PRO A 204 5.97 20.13 7.05
C PRO A 204 5.36 19.65 8.37
N GLY A 205 5.01 18.37 8.42
CA GLY A 205 4.88 17.65 9.67
C GLY A 205 6.25 17.53 10.36
N PRO A 206 6.34 16.96 11.55
CA PRO A 206 7.58 16.86 12.31
C PRO A 206 8.72 16.08 11.62
N HIS A 207 8.49 15.55 10.43
CA HIS A 207 9.44 14.74 9.68
C HIS A 207 9.65 15.29 8.27
N ASN A 208 10.63 16.13 8.11
CA ASN A 208 11.34 16.58 6.89
C ASN A 208 10.68 16.30 5.51
N GLY A 209 9.45 16.73 5.28
CA GLY A 209 8.92 17.01 3.93
C GLY A 209 8.69 15.82 2.97
N THR A 210 8.74 14.57 3.42
CA THR A 210 8.33 13.42 2.62
C THR A 210 6.96 12.91 3.03
N TRP A 211 6.09 12.66 2.06
CA TRP A 211 4.73 12.17 2.30
C TRP A 211 4.69 10.85 3.05
N HIS A 212 5.65 10.02 2.75
CA HIS A 212 5.72 8.66 3.25
C HIS A 212 7.14 8.12 3.15
N SER A 213 7.41 7.15 3.97
CA SER A 213 8.57 6.28 3.85
C SER A 213 8.22 4.90 4.40
N LEU A 214 8.88 3.87 3.90
CA LEU A 214 8.87 2.58 4.56
C LEU A 214 9.75 2.65 5.79
N ILE A 215 9.21 2.24 6.93
CA ILE A 215 9.96 2.10 8.17
C ILE A 215 10.73 0.78 8.07
N ARG A 216 12.03 0.87 7.87
CA ARG A 216 12.94 -0.28 7.88
C ARG A 216 13.83 -0.22 9.12
N ASP A 217 14.50 -1.31 9.44
CA ASP A 217 15.36 -1.38 10.61
C ASP A 217 16.50 -0.36 10.58
N ASP A 218 16.91 0.10 9.39
CA ASP A 218 17.92 1.14 9.16
C ASP A 218 17.33 2.56 9.08
N TYR A 219 16.00 2.74 9.18
CA TYR A 219 15.33 4.02 9.03
C TYR A 219 15.80 5.07 10.06
N ASP A 220 16.04 4.65 11.30
CA ASP A 220 16.53 5.54 12.37
C ASP A 220 17.96 6.03 12.09
N ASN A 221 18.76 5.29 11.33
CA ASN A 221 20.10 5.72 10.91
C ASN A 221 20.01 6.72 9.76
N TRP A 222 19.13 6.51 8.80
CA TRP A 222 18.94 7.41 7.66
C TRP A 222 18.44 8.80 8.08
N THR A 223 17.55 8.88 9.08
CA THR A 223 17.06 10.16 9.63
C THR A 223 18.10 10.91 10.45
N LYS A 224 19.15 10.24 10.94
CA LYS A 224 20.26 10.88 11.65
C LYS A 224 21.25 11.54 10.69
N ASP A 225 21.52 10.93 9.54
CA ASP A 225 22.48 11.42 8.55
C ASP A 225 21.96 12.66 7.78
N THR A 226 20.62 12.81 7.66
CA THR A 226 20.02 13.99 7.01
C THR A 226 19.92 15.23 7.91
N LYS A 227 20.25 15.11 9.20
CA LYS A 227 20.28 16.23 10.15
C LYS A 227 21.63 16.93 10.22
N THR A 228 22.64 16.48 9.48
CA THR A 228 24.03 16.97 9.53
C THR A 228 24.50 17.65 8.24
N THR A 229 23.57 18.04 7.35
CA THR A 229 23.92 18.89 6.18
C THR A 229 23.03 20.11 6.08
#